data_b46ce2c3026929978cc9665c978649d6
#
_entry.id   b46ce2c3026929978cc9665c978649d6
#
_cell.length_a   1.000
_cell.length_b   1.000
_cell.length_c   1.000
_cell.angle_alpha   90.00
_cell.angle_beta   90.00
_cell.angle_gamma   90.00
#
_symmetry.space_group_name_H-M   'P 1'
#
loop_
_entity.id
_entity.type
_entity.pdbx_description
1 polymer ?
#
loop_
_entity_poly.entity_id
_entity_poly.type
_entity_poly.pdbx_seq_one_letter_code
_entity_poly.pdbx_strand_id
1 'polypeptide(L)'
;MTQWTRENSRAFMPYPDCDVPHAESGPLAGLTFSVKDMFDVAGFPTSAGSPTMLAASGIKTKTACAVQQLLDAGARFIGKAVTDELAFSVIGNNAHFGIPVNGAAPERYAGGSSSGSASSVSCGLCDFSLGTDSGGSVRGPASQCGLFGIRPSFGRISLEGCFGLCPPFDTAGILAADFDVFERATSILIRKDSQQSQETPQLLIPEDIFELFGPRVIDAVSDALESAQSLWGQAHRVKAATVDLNAVLKAYQALQGREIWKYDGTFIEKYQPTFGPGVKERFAFAKTVHDKDLTEQELLCEQAVRHINGLLADSSVLILPTLPGTGLKLDCSPDDMNAFRSKMSASFCLGGLAGVPWITLPLAEIDGAPLGVSLVSACDTDAWLLELSKALVQNR
;
A
#
# COMPACT_ATOMS: atom_id res chain seq x y z
N MET A 1 5.95 27.45 -3.55
CA MET A 1 5.08 27.15 -2.38
C MET A 1 3.93 26.31 -2.90
N THR A 2 3.59 25.23 -2.23
CA THR A 2 2.46 24.39 -2.63
C THR A 2 1.15 25.17 -2.45
N GLN A 3 0.19 24.99 -3.34
CA GLN A 3 -1.16 25.56 -3.19
C GLN A 3 -1.98 24.84 -2.08
N TRP A 4 -1.45 23.72 -1.54
CA TRP A 4 -2.13 22.85 -0.59
C TRP A 4 -1.75 23.19 0.84
N THR A 5 -2.75 23.18 1.73
CA THR A 5 -2.65 23.35 3.18
C THR A 5 -3.24 22.13 3.88
N ARG A 6 -3.09 22.04 5.20
CA ARG A 6 -3.75 20.97 5.99
C ARG A 6 -5.26 20.96 5.79
N GLU A 7 -5.88 22.15 5.71
CA GLU A 7 -7.34 22.30 5.60
C GLU A 7 -7.84 21.90 4.22
N ASN A 8 -7.21 22.42 3.13
CA ASN A 8 -7.72 22.21 1.78
C ASN A 8 -7.32 20.87 1.15
N SER A 9 -6.26 20.24 1.64
CA SER A 9 -5.82 18.92 1.19
C SER A 9 -6.71 17.77 1.69
N ARG A 10 -7.36 17.95 2.85
CA ARG A 10 -8.09 16.88 3.56
C ARG A 10 -7.24 15.64 3.85
N ALA A 11 -5.91 15.81 3.91
CA ALA A 11 -4.99 14.69 4.14
C ALA A 11 -4.99 14.24 5.61
N PHE A 12 -5.28 15.14 6.54
CA PHE A 12 -5.13 14.89 7.96
C PHE A 12 -6.46 14.75 8.69
N MET A 13 -6.46 13.92 9.71
CA MET A 13 -7.53 13.85 10.69
C MET A 13 -7.64 15.20 11.44
N PRO A 14 -8.86 15.66 11.76
CA PRO A 14 -9.09 16.93 12.43
C PRO A 14 -8.82 16.84 13.95
N TYR A 15 -7.68 16.27 14.32
CA TYR A 15 -7.27 16.18 15.72
C TYR A 15 -6.57 17.46 16.15
N PRO A 16 -6.71 17.87 17.42
CA PRO A 16 -5.91 18.95 17.99
C PRO A 16 -4.42 18.63 17.88
N ASP A 17 -3.61 19.66 17.68
CA ASP A 17 -2.16 19.50 17.73
C ASP A 17 -1.70 19.07 19.13
N CYS A 18 -0.83 18.09 19.15
CA CYS A 18 -0.18 17.60 20.35
C CYS A 18 1.30 17.40 20.03
N ASP A 19 2.15 17.86 20.90
CA ASP A 19 3.59 17.68 20.72
C ASP A 19 3.97 16.21 20.92
N VAL A 20 4.70 15.67 19.95
CA VAL A 20 5.20 14.29 19.98
C VAL A 20 6.72 14.34 20.00
N PRO A 21 7.36 13.98 21.13
CA PRO A 21 8.81 14.01 21.25
C PRO A 21 9.49 13.14 20.21
N HIS A 22 10.61 13.61 19.66
CA HIS A 22 11.46 12.90 18.72
C HIS A 22 12.94 13.20 19.02
N ALA A 23 13.86 12.39 18.51
CA ALA A 23 15.28 12.64 18.67
C ALA A 23 15.71 13.90 17.87
N GLU A 24 16.57 14.72 18.46
CA GLU A 24 17.10 15.93 17.80
C GLU A 24 18.09 15.61 16.66
N SER A 25 18.65 14.41 16.66
CA SER A 25 19.63 13.93 15.68
C SER A 25 19.29 12.51 15.23
N GLY A 26 19.85 12.11 14.10
CA GLY A 26 19.64 10.75 13.55
C GLY A 26 19.53 10.75 12.04
N PRO A 27 19.40 9.56 11.43
CA PRO A 27 19.33 9.44 9.97
C PRO A 27 18.16 10.19 9.32
N LEU A 28 17.09 10.48 10.07
CA LEU A 28 15.89 11.18 9.58
C LEU A 28 15.77 12.60 10.16
N ALA A 29 16.80 13.12 10.83
CA ALA A 29 16.76 14.47 11.39
C ALA A 29 16.49 15.52 10.30
N GLY A 30 15.58 16.45 10.60
CA GLY A 30 15.11 17.46 9.67
C GLY A 30 13.97 17.05 8.76
N LEU A 31 13.62 15.76 8.68
CA LEU A 31 12.48 15.26 7.92
C LEU A 31 11.19 15.25 8.75
N THR A 32 10.07 15.45 8.06
CA THR A 32 8.73 15.43 8.62
C THR A 32 7.94 14.24 8.10
N PHE A 33 7.06 13.68 8.93
CA PHE A 33 6.22 12.58 8.47
C PHE A 33 4.80 12.62 9.03
N SER A 34 3.89 12.07 8.25
CA SER A 34 2.53 11.76 8.67
C SER A 34 2.37 10.27 8.93
N VAL A 35 1.34 9.91 9.68
CA VAL A 35 1.06 8.52 10.04
C VAL A 35 -0.39 8.20 9.77
N LYS A 36 -0.66 7.16 8.98
CA LYS A 36 -2.02 6.66 8.75
C LYS A 36 -2.76 6.46 10.07
N ASP A 37 -4.02 6.89 10.15
CA ASP A 37 -4.81 6.81 11.38
C ASP A 37 -5.25 5.37 11.74
N MET A 38 -4.34 4.44 11.54
CA MET A 38 -4.36 3.06 11.99
C MET A 38 -3.32 2.82 13.09
N PHE A 39 -2.28 3.65 13.17
CA PHE A 39 -1.20 3.50 14.16
C PHE A 39 -1.49 4.36 15.38
N ASP A 40 -1.29 3.80 16.57
CA ASP A 40 -1.33 4.53 17.82
C ASP A 40 -0.17 5.51 17.92
N VAL A 41 -0.47 6.74 18.31
CA VAL A 41 0.50 7.77 18.67
C VAL A 41 0.08 8.31 20.03
N ALA A 42 0.99 8.31 21.00
CA ALA A 42 0.71 8.82 22.33
C ALA A 42 0.21 10.28 22.26
N GLY A 43 -0.87 10.57 22.99
CA GLY A 43 -1.55 11.88 22.94
C GLY A 43 -2.68 11.98 21.91
N PHE A 44 -2.80 11.02 20.99
CA PHE A 44 -3.84 11.01 19.95
C PHE A 44 -4.80 9.82 20.07
N PRO A 45 -6.04 9.93 19.60
CA PRO A 45 -6.91 8.77 19.39
C PRO A 45 -6.50 8.04 18.08
N THR A 46 -7.08 6.85 17.84
CA THR A 46 -6.98 6.12 16.58
C THR A 46 -8.39 5.78 16.10
N SER A 47 -8.84 6.41 15.00
CA SER A 47 -10.20 6.21 14.49
C SER A 47 -10.32 5.10 13.46
N ALA A 48 -9.20 4.69 12.85
CA ALA A 48 -9.22 3.81 11.68
C ALA A 48 -10.23 4.27 10.59
N GLY A 49 -10.39 5.60 10.41
CA GLY A 49 -11.32 6.18 9.45
C GLY A 49 -12.81 6.08 9.82
N SER A 50 -13.15 5.70 11.05
CA SER A 50 -14.53 5.51 11.54
C SER A 50 -14.83 6.40 12.74
N PRO A 51 -15.87 7.24 12.70
CA PRO A 51 -16.32 8.03 13.86
C PRO A 51 -16.70 7.15 15.07
N THR A 52 -17.26 5.97 14.81
CA THR A 52 -17.61 5.02 15.87
C THR A 52 -16.38 4.47 16.56
N MET A 53 -15.34 4.13 15.79
CA MET A 53 -14.04 3.70 16.34
C MET A 53 -13.39 4.86 17.08
N LEU A 54 -13.43 6.09 16.57
CA LEU A 54 -12.93 7.28 17.24
C LEU A 54 -13.54 7.43 18.64
N ALA A 55 -14.86 7.28 18.74
CA ALA A 55 -15.57 7.37 20.04
C ALA A 55 -15.19 6.25 21.01
N ALA A 56 -14.83 5.06 20.49
CA ALA A 56 -14.46 3.90 21.31
C ALA A 56 -12.96 3.86 21.65
N SER A 57 -12.10 4.52 20.87
CA SER A 57 -10.64 4.37 20.94
C SER A 57 -10.01 4.95 22.21
N GLY A 58 -10.48 6.10 22.70
CA GLY A 58 -9.78 6.89 23.71
C GLY A 58 -8.44 7.45 23.22
N ILE A 59 -7.81 8.27 24.07
CA ILE A 59 -6.48 8.82 23.81
C ILE A 59 -5.42 7.76 24.14
N LYS A 60 -4.51 7.52 23.20
CA LYS A 60 -3.44 6.52 23.36
C LYS A 60 -2.33 7.03 24.28
N THR A 61 -1.80 6.14 25.08
CA THR A 61 -0.71 6.43 26.03
C THR A 61 0.64 5.86 25.58
N LYS A 62 0.61 5.04 24.51
CA LYS A 62 1.82 4.45 23.91
C LYS A 62 1.81 4.71 22.43
N THR A 63 2.99 4.90 21.85
CA THR A 63 3.21 5.04 20.42
C THR A 63 3.51 3.67 19.81
N ALA A 64 2.97 3.40 18.62
CA ALA A 64 3.22 2.18 17.86
C ALA A 64 4.70 1.99 17.56
N CYS A 65 5.17 0.74 17.57
CA CYS A 65 6.58 0.41 17.44
C CYS A 65 7.24 1.04 16.19
N ALA A 66 6.61 0.91 15.01
CA ALA A 66 7.15 1.49 13.77
C ALA A 66 7.20 3.02 13.81
N VAL A 67 6.20 3.67 14.42
CA VAL A 67 6.20 5.15 14.59
C VAL A 67 7.32 5.57 15.54
N GLN A 68 7.50 4.86 16.65
CA GLN A 68 8.56 5.17 17.63
C GLN A 68 9.96 5.07 16.99
N GLN A 69 10.21 4.05 16.16
CA GLN A 69 11.49 3.92 15.46
C GLN A 69 11.79 5.11 14.54
N LEU A 70 10.79 5.67 13.86
CA LEU A 70 10.94 6.86 13.03
C LEU A 70 11.23 8.12 13.88
N LEU A 71 10.56 8.27 15.02
CA LEU A 71 10.81 9.36 15.99
C LEU A 71 12.21 9.25 16.59
N ASP A 72 12.64 8.06 16.96
CA ASP A 72 13.98 7.79 17.52
C ASP A 72 15.09 8.02 16.48
N ALA A 73 14.77 7.87 15.18
CA ALA A 73 15.66 8.20 14.07
C ALA A 73 15.71 9.70 13.73
N GLY A 74 14.96 10.54 14.44
CA GLY A 74 14.98 12.02 14.31
C GLY A 74 13.88 12.59 13.43
N ALA A 75 12.97 11.80 12.86
CA ALA A 75 11.86 12.32 12.08
C ALA A 75 10.81 13.00 12.97
N ARG A 76 10.29 14.15 12.53
CA ARG A 76 9.26 14.90 13.25
C ARG A 76 7.86 14.51 12.76
N PHE A 77 7.05 13.97 13.65
CA PHE A 77 5.63 13.71 13.39
C PHE A 77 4.85 15.00 13.22
N ILE A 78 3.98 15.07 12.19
CA ILE A 78 3.16 16.26 11.91
C ILE A 78 1.66 16.01 11.95
N GLY A 79 1.19 14.78 12.03
CA GLY A 79 -0.23 14.50 12.18
C GLY A 79 -0.65 13.11 11.72
N LYS A 80 -1.85 12.71 12.18
CA LYS A 80 -2.52 11.49 11.77
C LYS A 80 -3.19 11.70 10.41
N ALA A 81 -2.95 10.83 9.44
CA ALA A 81 -3.47 10.92 8.08
C ALA A 81 -4.79 10.15 7.93
N VAL A 82 -5.73 10.71 7.17
CA VAL A 82 -7.01 10.07 6.85
C VAL A 82 -6.79 8.70 6.20
N THR A 83 -7.64 7.75 6.54
CA THR A 83 -7.70 6.41 5.95
C THR A 83 -9.13 6.08 5.52
N ASP A 84 -9.29 5.16 4.58
CA ASP A 84 -10.60 4.62 4.29
C ASP A 84 -11.15 3.88 5.52
N GLU A 85 -12.48 3.75 5.63
CA GLU A 85 -13.18 3.20 6.79
C GLU A 85 -12.67 1.80 7.16
N LEU A 86 -12.14 1.66 8.38
CA LEU A 86 -11.46 0.45 8.91
C LEU A 86 -10.45 -0.14 7.91
N ALA A 87 -9.83 0.70 7.08
CA ALA A 87 -8.92 0.33 5.99
C ALA A 87 -9.50 -0.65 4.94
N PHE A 88 -10.80 -0.94 4.94
CA PHE A 88 -11.42 -1.93 4.05
C PHE A 88 -11.92 -1.32 2.74
N SER A 89 -11.08 -0.52 2.13
CA SER A 89 -11.24 0.03 0.77
C SER A 89 -9.86 0.27 0.14
N VAL A 90 -9.84 0.55 -1.17
CA VAL A 90 -8.62 0.84 -1.93
C VAL A 90 -8.79 2.07 -2.83
N ILE A 91 -9.88 2.83 -2.64
CA ILE A 91 -10.23 3.94 -3.53
C ILE A 91 -9.78 5.30 -2.98
N GLY A 92 -9.77 5.48 -1.66
CA GLY A 92 -9.50 6.77 -1.04
C GLY A 92 -10.74 7.63 -0.90
N ASN A 93 -11.87 7.00 -0.62
CA ASN A 93 -13.18 7.66 -0.43
C ASN A 93 -13.72 7.30 0.95
N ASN A 94 -13.47 8.17 1.93
CA ASN A 94 -14.04 8.03 3.27
C ASN A 94 -15.33 8.85 3.37
N ALA A 95 -16.46 8.22 3.71
CA ALA A 95 -17.76 8.86 3.78
C ALA A 95 -17.89 9.87 4.94
N HIS A 96 -17.01 9.81 5.94
CA HIS A 96 -17.08 10.61 7.15
C HIS A 96 -16.05 11.74 7.19
N PHE A 97 -14.83 11.47 6.74
CA PHE A 97 -13.70 12.40 6.81
C PHE A 97 -13.34 12.99 5.43
N GLY A 98 -14.09 12.60 4.39
CA GLY A 98 -13.98 13.15 3.06
C GLY A 98 -12.91 12.46 2.20
N ILE A 99 -12.65 13.05 1.04
CA ILE A 99 -11.74 12.54 0.02
C ILE A 99 -10.46 13.36 0.08
N PRO A 100 -9.31 12.77 0.50
CA PRO A 100 -8.01 13.44 0.44
C PRO A 100 -7.63 13.79 -1.01
N VAL A 101 -7.04 14.95 -1.20
CA VAL A 101 -6.62 15.43 -2.52
C VAL A 101 -5.43 14.61 -3.04
N ASN A 102 -5.49 14.21 -4.29
CA ASN A 102 -4.34 13.73 -5.03
C ASN A 102 -3.51 14.95 -5.50
N GLY A 103 -2.36 15.20 -4.86
CA GLY A 103 -1.53 16.38 -5.16
C GLY A 103 -0.96 16.38 -6.59
N ALA A 104 -0.78 15.20 -7.20
CA ALA A 104 -0.27 15.05 -8.55
C ALA A 104 -1.37 15.13 -9.64
N ALA A 105 -2.62 14.77 -9.29
CA ALA A 105 -3.77 14.77 -10.19
C ALA A 105 -5.06 15.09 -9.40
N PRO A 106 -5.34 16.38 -9.08
CA PRO A 106 -6.39 16.77 -8.13
C PRO A 106 -7.82 16.39 -8.54
N GLU A 107 -8.06 16.13 -9.82
CA GLU A 107 -9.34 15.65 -10.37
C GLU A 107 -9.54 14.14 -10.18
N ARG A 108 -8.58 13.44 -9.56
CA ARG A 108 -8.56 11.99 -9.39
C ARG A 108 -8.48 11.60 -7.91
N TYR A 109 -8.94 10.40 -7.60
CA TYR A 109 -8.74 9.82 -6.26
C TYR A 109 -7.25 9.63 -5.96
N ALA A 110 -6.88 9.85 -4.70
CA ALA A 110 -5.51 9.59 -4.22
C ALA A 110 -5.21 8.08 -4.03
N GLY A 111 -6.23 7.24 -4.16
CA GLY A 111 -6.15 5.82 -3.79
C GLY A 111 -6.26 5.59 -2.30
N GLY A 112 -6.46 4.33 -1.94
CA GLY A 112 -6.68 3.92 -0.55
C GLY A 112 -6.10 2.52 -0.24
N SER A 113 -6.20 2.16 1.00
CA SER A 113 -6.79 2.87 2.14
C SER A 113 -5.86 3.92 2.78
N SER A 114 -4.55 3.99 2.44
CA SER A 114 -3.62 5.02 2.93
C SER A 114 -3.77 6.34 2.14
N SER A 115 -5.02 6.82 1.99
CA SER A 115 -5.37 7.95 1.14
C SER A 115 -4.79 9.28 1.63
N GLY A 116 -4.94 9.58 2.91
CA GLY A 116 -4.37 10.77 3.52
C GLY A 116 -2.84 10.71 3.61
N SER A 117 -2.26 9.50 3.77
CA SER A 117 -0.81 9.30 3.73
C SER A 117 -0.23 9.71 2.38
N ALA A 118 -0.80 9.21 1.27
CA ALA A 118 -0.36 9.60 -0.06
C ALA A 118 -0.65 11.07 -0.37
N SER A 119 -1.82 11.58 0.04
CA SER A 119 -2.21 12.97 -0.11
C SER A 119 -1.23 13.92 0.60
N SER A 120 -0.88 13.65 1.86
CA SER A 120 0.01 14.52 2.63
C SER A 120 1.39 14.66 1.99
N VAL A 121 1.90 13.59 1.39
CA VAL A 121 3.19 13.60 0.67
C VAL A 121 3.05 14.26 -0.70
N SER A 122 2.09 13.84 -1.52
CA SER A 122 1.92 14.38 -2.89
C SER A 122 1.51 15.86 -2.91
N CYS A 123 0.86 16.35 -1.85
CA CYS A 123 0.57 17.77 -1.65
C CYS A 123 1.78 18.56 -1.08
N GLY A 124 2.91 17.91 -0.79
CA GLY A 124 4.11 18.54 -0.24
C GLY A 124 3.95 19.04 1.20
N LEU A 125 3.11 18.37 2.00
CA LEU A 125 2.84 18.75 3.40
C LEU A 125 3.76 18.02 4.38
N CYS A 126 4.40 16.93 3.95
CA CYS A 126 5.47 16.24 4.67
C CYS A 126 6.39 15.52 3.68
N ASP A 127 7.54 15.09 4.17
CA ASP A 127 8.57 14.44 3.36
C ASP A 127 8.23 12.98 3.07
N PHE A 128 7.61 12.27 4.04
CA PHE A 128 7.14 10.89 3.88
C PHE A 128 5.95 10.57 4.77
N SER A 129 5.35 9.41 4.56
CA SER A 129 4.23 8.92 5.37
C SER A 129 4.32 7.43 5.64
N LEU A 130 3.90 7.01 6.85
CA LEU A 130 3.71 5.62 7.22
C LEU A 130 2.26 5.21 6.92
N GLY A 131 2.09 4.16 6.10
CA GLY A 131 0.81 3.56 5.74
C GLY A 131 0.74 2.08 6.10
N THR A 132 -0.39 1.43 5.74
CA THR A 132 -0.56 -0.03 5.82
C THR A 132 -0.99 -0.60 4.48
N ASP A 133 -0.59 -1.83 4.18
CA ASP A 133 -0.93 -2.55 2.95
C ASP A 133 -1.32 -4.00 3.26
N SER A 134 -2.62 -4.31 3.14
CA SER A 134 -3.15 -5.68 3.21
C SER A 134 -3.41 -6.22 1.80
N GLY A 135 -3.99 -5.37 0.93
CA GLY A 135 -4.37 -5.73 -0.44
C GLY A 135 -4.05 -4.62 -1.46
N GLY A 136 -3.00 -3.81 -1.22
CA GLY A 136 -2.57 -2.75 -2.12
C GLY A 136 -2.64 -1.34 -1.55
N SER A 137 -2.89 -1.20 -0.24
CA SER A 137 -3.20 0.09 0.37
C SER A 137 -2.01 1.04 0.60
N VAL A 138 -0.79 0.67 0.19
CA VAL A 138 0.37 1.55 0.01
C VAL A 138 0.71 1.63 -1.49
N ARG A 139 0.78 0.48 -2.16
CA ARG A 139 1.17 0.37 -3.57
C ARG A 139 0.25 1.14 -4.51
N GLY A 140 -1.07 1.02 -4.32
CA GLY A 140 -2.07 1.74 -5.09
C GLY A 140 -1.98 3.26 -4.95
N PRO A 141 -2.09 3.81 -3.72
CA PRO A 141 -1.91 5.23 -3.46
C PRO A 141 -0.57 5.79 -3.95
N ALA A 142 0.54 5.05 -3.78
CA ALA A 142 1.84 5.46 -4.30
C ALA A 142 1.78 5.66 -5.82
N SER A 143 1.25 4.69 -6.56
CA SER A 143 1.10 4.78 -8.02
C SER A 143 0.20 5.92 -8.46
N GLN A 144 -0.94 6.13 -7.78
CA GLN A 144 -1.92 7.16 -8.16
C GLN A 144 -1.46 8.58 -7.86
N CYS A 145 -0.59 8.74 -6.86
CA CYS A 145 -0.09 10.04 -6.42
C CYS A 145 1.34 10.34 -6.92
N GLY A 146 1.94 9.52 -7.77
CA GLY A 146 3.29 9.73 -8.28
C GLY A 146 4.37 9.64 -7.19
N LEU A 147 4.24 8.66 -6.28
CA LEU A 147 5.12 8.47 -5.14
C LEU A 147 5.87 7.14 -5.22
N PHE A 148 6.99 7.08 -4.54
CA PHE A 148 7.63 5.84 -4.15
C PHE A 148 6.82 5.21 -3.02
N GLY A 149 6.60 3.88 -3.08
CA GLY A 149 5.88 3.17 -2.03
C GLY A 149 6.38 1.74 -1.88
N ILE A 150 6.47 1.26 -0.64
CA ILE A 150 6.85 -0.12 -0.36
C ILE A 150 5.79 -0.85 0.45
N ARG A 151 5.41 -2.05 -0.02
CA ARG A 151 4.91 -3.13 0.81
C ARG A 151 6.09 -4.05 1.10
N PRO A 152 6.62 -4.10 2.32
CA PRO A 152 7.73 -5.00 2.65
C PRO A 152 7.26 -6.45 2.74
N SER A 153 8.22 -7.35 2.89
CA SER A 153 7.97 -8.75 3.26
C SER A 153 7.09 -8.82 4.51
N PHE A 154 6.19 -9.81 4.55
CA PHE A 154 5.29 -10.00 5.69
C PHE A 154 6.08 -10.17 7.01
N GLY A 155 5.67 -9.43 8.05
CA GLY A 155 6.34 -9.45 9.35
C GLY A 155 7.66 -8.67 9.43
N ARG A 156 8.10 -8.02 8.34
CA ARG A 156 9.36 -7.27 8.29
C ARG A 156 9.35 -6.01 9.12
N ILE A 157 8.22 -5.32 9.17
CA ILE A 157 7.96 -4.14 10.02
C ILE A 157 6.95 -4.54 11.08
N SER A 158 7.20 -4.15 12.34
CA SER A 158 6.30 -4.44 13.45
C SER A 158 4.97 -3.69 13.31
N LEU A 159 3.87 -4.39 13.51
CA LEU A 159 2.52 -3.83 13.59
C LEU A 159 2.04 -3.65 15.05
N GLU A 160 2.93 -3.76 16.03
CA GLU A 160 2.57 -3.49 17.43
C GLU A 160 2.10 -2.04 17.60
N GLY A 161 0.89 -1.87 18.14
CA GLY A 161 0.23 -0.57 18.25
C GLY A 161 -0.43 -0.09 16.96
N CYS A 162 -0.59 -0.95 15.96
CA CYS A 162 -1.37 -0.68 14.76
C CYS A 162 -2.72 -1.40 14.81
N PHE A 163 -3.80 -0.70 14.53
CA PHE A 163 -5.10 -1.33 14.30
C PHE A 163 -5.03 -2.12 12.98
N GLY A 164 -5.23 -3.44 13.02
CA GLY A 164 -5.19 -4.31 11.84
C GLY A 164 -6.50 -4.29 11.08
N LEU A 165 -6.45 -4.64 9.79
CA LEU A 165 -7.60 -5.02 8.98
C LEU A 165 -7.68 -6.54 8.85
N CYS A 166 -6.56 -7.14 8.45
CA CYS A 166 -6.46 -8.55 8.13
C CYS A 166 -5.06 -9.06 8.53
N PRO A 167 -4.83 -9.39 9.80
CA PRO A 167 -3.50 -9.65 10.35
C PRO A 167 -2.62 -10.60 9.54
N PRO A 168 -3.14 -11.69 8.89
CA PRO A 168 -2.30 -12.56 8.07
C PRO A 168 -1.76 -11.91 6.77
N PHE A 169 -2.29 -10.75 6.36
CA PHE A 169 -1.91 -10.07 5.12
C PHE A 169 -1.41 -8.64 5.35
N ASP A 170 -1.55 -8.12 6.57
CA ASP A 170 -1.20 -6.73 6.88
C ASP A 170 0.30 -6.52 6.93
N THR A 171 0.74 -5.41 6.34
CA THR A 171 2.09 -4.88 6.48
C THR A 171 2.04 -3.37 6.71
N ALA A 172 3.05 -2.81 7.39
CA ALA A 172 3.31 -1.38 7.33
C ALA A 172 4.17 -1.06 6.11
N GLY A 173 4.10 0.17 5.59
CA GLY A 173 4.92 0.61 4.46
C GLY A 173 5.09 2.12 4.41
N ILE A 174 6.08 2.57 3.66
CA ILE A 174 6.46 3.97 3.49
C ILE A 174 5.97 4.50 2.14
N LEU A 175 5.54 5.76 2.13
CA LEU A 175 5.29 6.56 0.92
C LEU A 175 6.17 7.81 0.99
N ALA A 176 6.89 8.15 -0.09
CA ALA A 176 7.68 9.37 -0.20
C ALA A 176 7.71 9.90 -1.64
N ALA A 177 7.94 11.19 -1.82
CA ALA A 177 8.07 11.81 -3.15
C ALA A 177 9.52 11.80 -3.67
N ASP A 178 10.48 11.74 -2.78
CA ASP A 178 11.92 11.71 -3.07
C ASP A 178 12.49 10.33 -2.74
N PHE A 179 13.37 9.79 -3.61
CA PHE A 179 13.90 8.44 -3.43
C PHE A 179 14.87 8.34 -2.25
N ASP A 180 15.70 9.38 -1.98
CA ASP A 180 16.61 9.36 -0.83
C ASP A 180 15.85 9.35 0.49
N VAL A 181 14.78 10.14 0.59
CA VAL A 181 13.87 10.13 1.74
C VAL A 181 13.20 8.77 1.89
N PHE A 182 12.71 8.18 0.77
CA PHE A 182 12.09 6.86 0.73
C PHE A 182 13.05 5.77 1.22
N GLU A 183 14.28 5.75 0.68
CA GLU A 183 15.33 4.79 1.04
C GLU A 183 15.70 4.90 2.53
N ARG A 184 15.94 6.13 3.02
CA ARG A 184 16.30 6.40 4.42
C ARG A 184 15.19 5.98 5.38
N ALA A 185 13.95 6.40 5.13
CA ALA A 185 12.82 6.07 6.00
C ALA A 185 12.53 4.55 6.00
N THR A 186 12.59 3.90 4.84
CA THR A 186 12.41 2.47 4.71
C THR A 186 13.49 1.70 5.46
N SER A 187 14.76 2.09 5.31
CA SER A 187 15.91 1.42 5.94
C SER A 187 15.90 1.46 7.47
N ILE A 188 15.20 2.43 8.09
CA ILE A 188 15.00 2.45 9.54
C ILE A 188 14.08 1.31 10.00
N LEU A 189 13.06 1.00 9.21
CA LEU A 189 12.00 0.08 9.59
C LEU A 189 12.28 -1.37 9.19
N ILE A 190 12.94 -1.58 8.03
CA ILE A 190 13.29 -2.92 7.58
C ILE A 190 14.58 -3.38 8.26
N ARG A 191 14.62 -4.65 8.63
CA ARG A 191 15.87 -5.28 9.09
C ARG A 191 16.76 -5.55 7.87
N LYS A 192 18.08 -5.69 8.09
CA LYS A 192 18.99 -6.16 7.03
C LYS A 192 18.54 -7.53 6.54
N ASP A 193 18.68 -7.76 5.23
CA ASP A 193 18.39 -9.05 4.65
C ASP A 193 19.32 -10.11 5.22
N SER A 194 18.78 -11.33 5.37
CA SER A 194 19.57 -12.47 5.88
C SER A 194 20.60 -12.95 4.85
N GLN A 195 20.35 -12.68 3.56
CA GLN A 195 21.25 -12.96 2.44
C GLN A 195 21.24 -11.74 1.53
N GLN A 196 22.41 -11.13 1.30
CA GLN A 196 22.57 -10.13 0.24
C GLN A 196 22.86 -10.88 -1.06
N SER A 197 21.93 -10.82 -2.01
CA SER A 197 22.23 -11.21 -3.38
C SER A 197 23.15 -10.16 -4.00
N GLN A 198 24.32 -10.58 -4.48
CA GLN A 198 25.21 -9.74 -5.30
C GLN A 198 25.06 -10.04 -6.79
N GLU A 199 24.09 -10.86 -7.15
CA GLU A 199 23.85 -11.30 -8.52
C GLU A 199 23.00 -10.29 -9.29
N THR A 200 23.28 -10.19 -10.60
CA THR A 200 22.39 -9.47 -11.52
C THR A 200 21.03 -10.16 -11.52
N PRO A 201 19.91 -9.43 -11.30
CA PRO A 201 18.61 -10.07 -11.22
C PRO A 201 18.19 -10.68 -12.57
N GLN A 202 17.51 -11.83 -12.52
CA GLN A 202 16.76 -12.32 -13.64
C GLN A 202 15.45 -11.56 -13.74
N LEU A 203 15.29 -10.77 -14.82
CA LEU A 203 14.11 -9.93 -15.01
C LEU A 203 12.94 -10.74 -15.58
N LEU A 204 11.78 -10.70 -14.91
CA LEU A 204 10.57 -11.42 -15.31
C LEU A 204 9.42 -10.46 -15.58
N ILE A 205 8.68 -10.69 -16.67
CA ILE A 205 7.46 -9.94 -17.04
C ILE A 205 6.25 -10.87 -16.90
N PRO A 206 5.30 -10.60 -16.00
CA PRO A 206 4.09 -11.39 -15.80
C PRO A 206 3.04 -11.07 -16.88
N GLU A 207 3.02 -11.83 -17.98
CA GLU A 207 2.17 -11.58 -19.15
C GLU A 207 0.68 -11.48 -18.85
N ASP A 208 0.19 -12.34 -17.97
CA ASP A 208 -1.22 -12.38 -17.55
C ASP A 208 -1.67 -11.10 -16.84
N ILE A 209 -0.78 -10.43 -16.10
CA ILE A 209 -1.05 -9.11 -15.50
C ILE A 209 -1.04 -8.02 -16.58
N PHE A 210 -0.08 -8.05 -17.50
CA PHE A 210 -0.03 -7.11 -18.61
C PHE A 210 -1.27 -7.21 -19.50
N GLU A 211 -1.71 -8.43 -19.84
CA GLU A 211 -2.94 -8.68 -20.61
C GLU A 211 -4.18 -8.16 -19.85
N LEU A 212 -4.26 -8.40 -18.53
CA LEU A 212 -5.34 -7.91 -17.67
C LEU A 212 -5.47 -6.38 -17.67
N PHE A 213 -4.33 -5.67 -17.70
CA PHE A 213 -4.31 -4.21 -17.63
C PHE A 213 -4.48 -3.55 -19.00
N GLY A 214 -4.04 -4.21 -20.07
CA GLY A 214 -4.30 -3.83 -21.45
C GLY A 214 -3.26 -2.90 -22.08
N PRO A 215 -3.40 -2.66 -23.41
CA PRO A 215 -2.32 -2.10 -24.24
C PRO A 215 -1.90 -0.68 -23.82
N ARG A 216 -2.83 0.16 -23.40
CA ARG A 216 -2.51 1.54 -23.01
C ARG A 216 -1.58 1.62 -21.80
N VAL A 217 -1.73 0.67 -20.86
CA VAL A 217 -0.84 0.56 -19.70
C VAL A 217 0.51 -0.02 -20.10
N ILE A 218 0.50 -1.00 -21.02
CA ILE A 218 1.72 -1.60 -21.58
C ILE A 218 2.58 -0.52 -22.26
N ASP A 219 1.97 0.30 -23.11
CA ASP A 219 2.66 1.39 -23.80
C ASP A 219 3.25 2.42 -22.81
N ALA A 220 2.50 2.76 -21.77
CA ALA A 220 2.92 3.75 -20.79
C ALA A 220 4.15 3.31 -19.95
N VAL A 221 4.34 2.01 -19.74
CA VAL A 221 5.48 1.49 -18.96
C VAL A 221 6.67 1.04 -19.82
N SER A 222 6.60 1.18 -21.14
CA SER A 222 7.63 0.70 -22.07
C SER A 222 9.03 1.22 -21.76
N ASP A 223 9.17 2.53 -21.53
CA ASP A 223 10.46 3.15 -21.22
C ASP A 223 11.10 2.59 -19.95
N ALA A 224 10.28 2.32 -18.92
CA ALA A 224 10.77 1.73 -17.69
C ALA A 224 11.20 0.26 -17.90
N LEU A 225 10.51 -0.49 -18.76
CA LEU A 225 10.91 -1.84 -19.13
C LEU A 225 12.22 -1.84 -19.93
N GLU A 226 12.38 -0.92 -20.89
CA GLU A 226 13.62 -0.77 -21.66
C GLU A 226 14.78 -0.39 -20.74
N SER A 227 14.60 0.54 -19.80
CA SER A 227 15.59 0.92 -18.81
C SER A 227 16.01 -0.27 -17.92
N ALA A 228 15.05 -1.07 -17.46
CA ALA A 228 15.33 -2.28 -16.67
C ALA A 228 16.10 -3.33 -17.48
N GLN A 229 15.73 -3.55 -18.76
CA GLN A 229 16.43 -4.48 -19.65
C GLN A 229 17.85 -4.00 -19.99
N SER A 230 18.05 -2.68 -20.09
CA SER A 230 19.40 -2.10 -20.27
C SER A 230 20.31 -2.38 -19.07
N LEU A 231 19.76 -2.35 -17.87
CA LEU A 231 20.53 -2.61 -16.63
C LEU A 231 20.80 -4.09 -16.39
N TRP A 232 19.79 -4.95 -16.60
CA TRP A 232 19.81 -6.32 -16.09
C TRP A 232 19.68 -7.40 -17.17
N GLY A 233 19.62 -7.01 -18.43
CA GLY A 233 19.46 -7.91 -19.55
C GLY A 233 18.01 -8.16 -19.94
N GLN A 234 17.81 -9.01 -20.94
CA GLN A 234 16.51 -9.26 -21.52
C GLN A 234 15.55 -9.91 -20.52
N ALA A 235 14.34 -9.41 -20.45
CA ALA A 235 13.29 -9.94 -19.58
C ALA A 235 12.70 -11.24 -20.14
N HIS A 236 12.40 -12.20 -19.25
CA HIS A 236 11.69 -13.43 -19.58
C HIS A 236 10.19 -13.24 -19.30
N ARG A 237 9.37 -13.66 -20.24
CA ARG A 237 7.91 -13.64 -20.07
C ARG A 237 7.45 -14.87 -19.30
N VAL A 238 6.65 -14.63 -18.27
CA VAL A 238 6.11 -15.66 -17.37
C VAL A 238 4.64 -15.41 -17.09
N LYS A 239 3.95 -16.36 -16.48
CA LYS A 239 2.63 -16.14 -15.92
C LYS A 239 2.74 -15.99 -14.39
N ALA A 240 2.13 -14.95 -13.83
CA ALA A 240 2.10 -14.74 -12.38
C ALA A 240 1.22 -15.77 -11.66
N ALA A 241 0.25 -16.38 -12.35
CA ALA A 241 -0.60 -17.43 -11.80
C ALA A 241 -0.69 -18.63 -12.76
N THR A 242 -0.82 -19.85 -12.19
CA THR A 242 -1.04 -21.08 -12.95
C THR A 242 -2.50 -21.31 -13.30
N VAL A 243 -3.40 -20.49 -12.74
CA VAL A 243 -4.85 -20.52 -12.92
C VAL A 243 -5.36 -19.11 -13.19
N ASP A 244 -6.63 -18.96 -13.53
CA ASP A 244 -7.24 -17.65 -13.74
C ASP A 244 -7.06 -16.73 -12.52
N LEU A 245 -6.50 -15.53 -12.74
CA LEU A 245 -6.26 -14.51 -11.70
C LEU A 245 -7.56 -14.13 -10.95
N ASN A 246 -8.71 -14.13 -11.63
CA ASN A 246 -9.99 -13.84 -10.97
C ASN A 246 -10.42 -14.97 -10.03
N ALA A 247 -10.05 -16.23 -10.32
CA ALA A 247 -10.30 -17.35 -9.41
C ALA A 247 -9.45 -17.22 -8.15
N VAL A 248 -8.15 -16.86 -8.29
CA VAL A 248 -7.27 -16.59 -7.16
C VAL A 248 -7.81 -15.40 -6.34
N LEU A 249 -8.23 -14.31 -7.01
CA LEU A 249 -8.81 -13.16 -6.33
C LEU A 249 -10.04 -13.52 -5.50
N LYS A 250 -10.97 -14.31 -6.06
CA LYS A 250 -12.18 -14.74 -5.32
C LYS A 250 -11.84 -15.59 -4.11
N ALA A 251 -10.87 -16.48 -4.24
CA ALA A 251 -10.39 -17.30 -3.12
C ALA A 251 -9.75 -16.42 -2.05
N TYR A 252 -8.84 -15.53 -2.45
CA TYR A 252 -8.23 -14.53 -1.54
C TYR A 252 -9.27 -13.69 -0.81
N GLN A 253 -10.28 -13.16 -1.52
CA GLN A 253 -11.35 -12.36 -0.92
C GLN A 253 -12.16 -13.14 0.12
N ALA A 254 -12.39 -14.42 -0.09
CA ALA A 254 -13.08 -15.26 0.89
C ALA A 254 -12.23 -15.46 2.15
N LEU A 255 -10.94 -15.79 2.00
CA LEU A 255 -10.01 -15.92 3.12
C LEU A 255 -9.83 -14.59 3.87
N GLN A 256 -9.63 -13.49 3.13
CA GLN A 256 -9.53 -12.15 3.70
C GLN A 256 -10.81 -11.79 4.47
N GLY A 257 -11.98 -12.04 3.89
CA GLY A 257 -13.27 -11.76 4.53
C GLY A 257 -13.45 -12.54 5.85
N ARG A 258 -13.07 -13.83 5.87
CA ARG A 258 -13.08 -14.65 7.09
C ARG A 258 -12.22 -14.03 8.19
N GLU A 259 -10.98 -13.65 7.88
CA GLU A 259 -10.05 -13.07 8.86
C GLU A 259 -10.48 -11.67 9.32
N ILE A 260 -10.98 -10.84 8.41
CA ILE A 260 -11.53 -9.52 8.73
C ILE A 260 -12.72 -9.64 9.71
N TRP A 261 -13.67 -10.55 9.43
CA TRP A 261 -14.81 -10.72 10.33
C TRP A 261 -14.41 -11.27 11.70
N LYS A 262 -13.44 -12.17 11.73
CA LYS A 262 -12.85 -12.68 12.98
C LYS A 262 -12.23 -11.55 13.82
N TYR A 263 -11.61 -10.56 13.18
CA TYR A 263 -10.93 -9.45 13.84
C TYR A 263 -11.91 -8.32 14.22
N ASP A 264 -12.72 -7.85 13.27
CA ASP A 264 -13.58 -6.68 13.41
C ASP A 264 -15.04 -7.00 13.75
N GLY A 265 -15.49 -8.25 13.56
CA GLY A 265 -16.90 -8.64 13.67
C GLY A 265 -17.53 -8.30 15.03
N THR A 266 -16.81 -8.54 16.12
CA THR A 266 -17.28 -8.20 17.48
C THR A 266 -17.50 -6.69 17.66
N PHE A 267 -16.58 -5.86 17.14
CA PHE A 267 -16.73 -4.41 17.15
C PHE A 267 -17.96 -3.97 16.32
N ILE A 268 -18.08 -4.50 15.11
CA ILE A 268 -19.17 -4.16 14.18
C ILE A 268 -20.53 -4.55 14.76
N GLU A 269 -20.67 -5.75 15.33
CA GLU A 269 -21.92 -6.22 15.93
C GLU A 269 -22.30 -5.42 17.18
N LYS A 270 -21.32 -5.07 18.01
CA LYS A 270 -21.55 -4.32 19.24
C LYS A 270 -21.93 -2.86 18.99
N TYR A 271 -21.20 -2.19 18.11
CA TYR A 271 -21.32 -0.75 17.94
C TYR A 271 -22.12 -0.32 16.70
N GLN A 272 -22.39 -1.23 15.77
CA GLN A 272 -23.13 -1.01 14.53
C GLN A 272 -22.71 0.27 13.78
N PRO A 273 -21.40 0.43 13.44
CA PRO A 273 -20.93 1.63 12.79
C PRO A 273 -21.63 1.85 11.46
N THR A 274 -21.88 3.13 11.14
CA THR A 274 -22.33 3.49 9.81
C THR A 274 -21.16 3.46 8.84
N PHE A 275 -21.30 2.71 7.75
CA PHE A 275 -20.31 2.62 6.70
C PHE A 275 -20.81 3.29 5.42
N GLY A 276 -19.89 3.88 4.66
CA GLY A 276 -20.15 4.36 3.32
C GLY A 276 -20.38 3.20 2.31
N PRO A 277 -20.90 3.55 1.11
CA PRO A 277 -21.10 2.59 0.03
C PRO A 277 -19.83 1.83 -0.31
N GLY A 278 -19.97 0.53 -0.59
CA GLY A 278 -18.87 -0.38 -0.89
C GLY A 278 -18.18 -0.95 0.36
N VAL A 279 -17.99 -0.20 1.43
CA VAL A 279 -17.44 -0.72 2.69
C VAL A 279 -18.48 -1.58 3.41
N LYS A 280 -19.72 -1.09 3.48
CA LYS A 280 -20.85 -1.84 4.06
C LYS A 280 -21.03 -3.21 3.41
N GLU A 281 -21.01 -3.26 2.08
CA GLU A 281 -21.19 -4.50 1.32
C GLU A 281 -20.03 -5.46 1.55
N ARG A 282 -18.79 -4.97 1.66
CA ARG A 282 -17.62 -5.81 1.95
C ARG A 282 -17.67 -6.43 3.35
N PHE A 283 -18.07 -5.68 4.38
CA PHE A 283 -18.28 -6.26 5.72
C PHE A 283 -19.46 -7.24 5.75
N ALA A 284 -20.53 -6.96 5.00
CA ALA A 284 -21.64 -7.91 4.85
C ALA A 284 -21.15 -9.22 4.20
N PHE A 285 -20.33 -9.13 3.14
CA PHE A 285 -19.69 -10.30 2.53
C PHE A 285 -18.79 -11.04 3.52
N ALA A 286 -17.91 -10.33 4.25
CA ALA A 286 -17.02 -10.90 5.26
C ALA A 286 -17.78 -11.72 6.30
N LYS A 287 -18.92 -11.20 6.79
CA LYS A 287 -19.83 -11.92 7.67
C LYS A 287 -20.37 -13.21 7.03
N THR A 288 -20.69 -13.20 5.73
CA THR A 288 -21.27 -14.39 5.07
C THR A 288 -20.26 -15.52 4.84
N VAL A 289 -18.96 -15.22 4.79
CA VAL A 289 -17.90 -16.22 4.55
C VAL A 289 -17.23 -16.71 5.82
N HIS A 290 -17.46 -16.01 6.96
CA HIS A 290 -16.77 -16.30 8.21
C HIS A 290 -16.87 -17.75 8.68
N ASP A 291 -18.08 -18.31 8.66
CA ASP A 291 -18.35 -19.66 9.14
C ASP A 291 -18.37 -20.72 8.01
N LYS A 292 -17.95 -20.36 6.79
CA LYS A 292 -17.92 -21.29 5.66
C LYS A 292 -16.67 -22.16 5.68
N ASP A 293 -16.81 -23.38 5.16
CA ASP A 293 -15.67 -24.18 4.76
C ASP A 293 -15.00 -23.53 3.53
N LEU A 294 -13.75 -23.15 3.68
CA LEU A 294 -12.93 -22.47 2.67
C LEU A 294 -11.73 -23.33 2.23
N THR A 295 -11.78 -24.65 2.45
CA THR A 295 -10.67 -25.57 2.14
C THR A 295 -10.27 -25.50 0.66
N GLU A 296 -11.22 -25.40 -0.28
CA GLU A 296 -10.90 -25.24 -1.70
C GLU A 296 -10.19 -23.91 -1.99
N GLN A 297 -10.61 -22.82 -1.35
CA GLN A 297 -10.01 -21.50 -1.48
C GLN A 297 -8.59 -21.48 -0.89
N GLU A 298 -8.39 -22.13 0.24
CA GLU A 298 -7.07 -22.29 0.86
C GLU A 298 -6.11 -23.03 -0.07
N LEU A 299 -6.51 -24.18 -0.61
CA LEU A 299 -5.70 -24.94 -1.56
C LEU A 299 -5.34 -24.15 -2.82
N LEU A 300 -6.29 -23.39 -3.37
CA LEU A 300 -6.05 -22.54 -4.54
C LEU A 300 -5.06 -21.41 -4.23
N CYS A 301 -5.21 -20.75 -3.09
CA CYS A 301 -4.28 -19.71 -2.64
C CYS A 301 -2.87 -20.28 -2.35
N GLU A 302 -2.77 -21.45 -1.73
CA GLU A 302 -1.48 -22.12 -1.51
C GLU A 302 -0.79 -22.49 -2.83
N GLN A 303 -1.55 -22.91 -3.85
CA GLN A 303 -1.02 -23.17 -5.18
C GLN A 303 -0.45 -21.89 -5.80
N ALA A 304 -1.16 -20.75 -5.70
CA ALA A 304 -0.69 -19.46 -6.18
C ALA A 304 0.58 -19.01 -5.44
N VAL A 305 0.64 -19.18 -4.12
CA VAL A 305 1.82 -18.87 -3.29
C VAL A 305 3.03 -19.70 -3.72
N ARG A 306 2.87 -21.02 -3.86
CA ARG A 306 3.97 -21.89 -4.33
C ARG A 306 4.49 -21.48 -5.70
N HIS A 307 3.60 -21.08 -6.61
CA HIS A 307 3.98 -20.65 -7.94
C HIS A 307 4.79 -19.34 -7.91
N ILE A 308 4.28 -18.30 -7.23
CA ILE A 308 4.98 -17.00 -7.09
C ILE A 308 6.34 -17.17 -6.43
N ASN A 309 6.43 -17.94 -5.34
CA ASN A 309 7.68 -18.19 -4.67
C ASN A 309 8.68 -18.95 -5.55
N GLY A 310 8.19 -19.86 -6.41
CA GLY A 310 9.02 -20.53 -7.41
C GLY A 310 9.53 -19.59 -8.50
N LEU A 311 8.73 -18.63 -8.94
CA LEU A 311 9.15 -17.61 -9.91
C LEU A 311 10.19 -16.65 -9.34
N LEU A 312 10.08 -16.30 -8.08
CA LEU A 312 10.94 -15.32 -7.39
C LEU A 312 12.19 -15.98 -6.76
N ALA A 313 12.38 -17.29 -6.92
CA ALA A 313 13.62 -17.95 -6.52
C ALA A 313 14.82 -17.45 -7.36
N ASP A 314 16.03 -17.80 -6.94
CA ASP A 314 17.27 -17.62 -7.70
C ASP A 314 17.53 -16.18 -8.22
N SER A 315 17.35 -15.19 -7.33
CA SER A 315 17.59 -13.77 -7.64
C SER A 315 16.68 -13.21 -8.76
N SER A 316 15.49 -13.77 -8.93
CA SER A 316 14.52 -13.28 -9.90
C SER A 316 13.73 -12.07 -9.39
N VAL A 317 13.39 -11.15 -10.29
CA VAL A 317 12.59 -9.94 -10.02
C VAL A 317 11.48 -9.79 -11.05
N LEU A 318 10.23 -9.68 -10.59
CA LEU A 318 9.15 -9.29 -11.47
C LEU A 318 9.16 -7.77 -11.66
N ILE A 319 8.97 -7.33 -12.92
CA ILE A 319 8.67 -5.93 -13.26
C ILE A 319 7.30 -5.87 -13.90
N LEU A 320 6.43 -4.96 -13.42
CA LEU A 320 5.05 -4.86 -13.89
C LEU A 320 4.48 -3.46 -13.65
N PRO A 321 3.42 -3.06 -14.42
CA PRO A 321 2.65 -1.88 -14.05
C PRO A 321 2.00 -2.09 -12.68
N THR A 322 1.99 -1.06 -11.84
CA THR A 322 1.39 -1.17 -10.50
C THR A 322 -0.13 -1.31 -10.56
N LEU A 323 -0.76 -0.57 -11.48
CA LEU A 323 -2.22 -0.44 -11.58
C LEU A 323 -2.72 -0.61 -13.02
N PRO A 324 -4.02 -0.94 -13.23
CA PRO A 324 -4.63 -1.04 -14.56
C PRO A 324 -4.85 0.32 -15.25
N GLY A 325 -4.29 1.38 -14.70
CA GLY A 325 -4.36 2.75 -15.20
C GLY A 325 -4.02 3.75 -14.10
N THR A 326 -4.14 5.04 -14.42
CA THR A 326 -3.97 6.13 -13.45
C THR A 326 -5.11 6.15 -12.43
N GLY A 327 -5.00 6.97 -11.39
CA GLY A 327 -6.08 7.17 -10.42
C GLY A 327 -7.43 7.46 -11.12
N LEU A 328 -8.51 6.89 -10.61
CA LEU A 328 -9.85 7.13 -11.14
C LEU A 328 -10.23 8.60 -10.98
N LYS A 329 -10.97 9.15 -11.94
CA LYS A 329 -11.55 10.50 -11.82
C LYS A 329 -12.58 10.52 -10.70
N LEU A 330 -12.74 11.66 -10.02
CA LEU A 330 -13.67 11.82 -8.91
C LEU A 330 -15.14 11.64 -9.33
N ASP A 331 -15.44 11.85 -10.61
CA ASP A 331 -16.78 11.70 -11.24
C ASP A 331 -16.95 10.36 -11.99
N CYS A 332 -16.06 9.39 -11.79
CA CYS A 332 -16.15 8.08 -12.45
C CYS A 332 -17.43 7.33 -12.04
N SER A 333 -17.93 6.49 -12.93
CA SER A 333 -19.08 5.66 -12.65
C SER A 333 -18.78 4.57 -11.61
N PRO A 334 -19.79 4.07 -10.87
CA PRO A 334 -19.60 2.92 -9.99
C PRO A 334 -19.08 1.66 -10.73
N ASP A 335 -19.46 1.47 -11.98
CA ASP A 335 -19.02 0.33 -12.79
C ASP A 335 -17.54 0.45 -13.16
N ASP A 336 -17.06 1.64 -13.55
CA ASP A 336 -15.64 1.90 -13.80
C ASP A 336 -14.82 1.68 -12.53
N MET A 337 -15.33 2.16 -11.38
CA MET A 337 -14.69 1.96 -10.09
C MET A 337 -14.58 0.47 -9.72
N ASN A 338 -15.63 -0.31 -9.96
CA ASN A 338 -15.65 -1.74 -9.70
C ASN A 338 -14.71 -2.50 -10.65
N ALA A 339 -14.70 -2.16 -11.93
CA ALA A 339 -13.81 -2.76 -12.92
C ALA A 339 -12.33 -2.49 -12.60
N PHE A 340 -11.99 -1.23 -12.30
CA PHE A 340 -10.64 -0.84 -11.89
C PHE A 340 -10.18 -1.59 -10.63
N ARG A 341 -11.03 -1.60 -9.59
CA ARG A 341 -10.75 -2.29 -8.33
C ARG A 341 -10.54 -3.79 -8.51
N SER A 342 -11.36 -4.45 -9.35
CA SER A 342 -11.25 -5.88 -9.63
C SER A 342 -9.89 -6.21 -10.27
N LYS A 343 -9.50 -5.50 -11.32
CA LYS A 343 -8.21 -5.72 -11.99
C LYS A 343 -7.01 -5.46 -11.07
N MET A 344 -7.04 -4.34 -10.32
CA MET A 344 -6.01 -4.01 -9.35
C MET A 344 -5.88 -5.09 -8.28
N SER A 345 -7.00 -5.53 -7.69
CA SER A 345 -7.00 -6.53 -6.64
C SER A 345 -6.54 -7.90 -7.12
N ALA A 346 -6.80 -8.26 -8.39
CA ALA A 346 -6.34 -9.51 -8.99
C ALA A 346 -4.81 -9.57 -9.13
N SER A 347 -4.15 -8.44 -9.37
CA SER A 347 -2.69 -8.36 -9.33
C SER A 347 -2.16 -8.32 -7.88
N PHE A 348 -2.72 -7.48 -7.04
CA PHE A 348 -2.20 -7.23 -5.70
C PHE A 348 -2.38 -8.39 -4.72
N CYS A 349 -3.42 -9.23 -4.90
CA CYS A 349 -3.65 -10.37 -4.02
C CYS A 349 -2.48 -11.36 -4.02
N LEU A 350 -1.75 -11.50 -5.13
CA LEU A 350 -0.58 -12.37 -5.22
C LEU A 350 0.52 -11.96 -4.22
N GLY A 351 0.83 -10.66 -4.15
CA GLY A 351 1.80 -10.14 -3.19
C GLY A 351 1.30 -10.23 -1.74
N GLY A 352 -0.01 -10.06 -1.52
CA GLY A 352 -0.64 -10.26 -0.21
C GLY A 352 -0.53 -11.70 0.27
N LEU A 353 -0.89 -12.65 -0.59
CA LEU A 353 -0.85 -14.09 -0.31
C LEU A 353 0.59 -14.60 -0.08
N ALA A 354 1.50 -14.25 -0.98
CA ALA A 354 2.88 -14.72 -0.91
C ALA A 354 3.73 -13.99 0.15
N GLY A 355 3.25 -12.85 0.67
CA GLY A 355 3.96 -12.07 1.68
C GLY A 355 5.26 -11.43 1.18
N VAL A 356 5.42 -11.29 -0.13
CA VAL A 356 6.64 -10.81 -0.79
C VAL A 356 6.77 -9.29 -0.76
N PRO A 357 8.00 -8.74 -0.78
CA PRO A 357 8.24 -7.31 -0.87
C PRO A 357 7.90 -6.80 -2.27
N TRP A 358 7.32 -5.61 -2.32
CA TRP A 358 6.83 -4.97 -3.53
C TRP A 358 7.05 -3.46 -3.45
N ILE A 359 7.88 -2.92 -4.34
CA ILE A 359 8.15 -1.49 -4.42
C ILE A 359 7.47 -0.91 -5.67
N THR A 360 6.75 0.19 -5.48
CA THR A 360 6.15 1.00 -6.53
C THR A 360 7.04 2.22 -6.78
N LEU A 361 7.35 2.47 -8.04
CA LEU A 361 8.19 3.55 -8.53
C LEU A 361 7.38 4.47 -9.45
N PRO A 362 7.42 5.80 -9.34
CA PRO A 362 6.66 6.73 -10.18
C PRO A 362 7.34 6.93 -11.54
N LEU A 363 7.40 5.87 -12.36
CA LEU A 363 8.18 5.82 -13.60
C LEU A 363 7.34 5.88 -14.88
N ALA A 364 6.04 6.11 -14.79
CA ALA A 364 5.16 6.18 -15.96
C ALA A 364 4.04 7.21 -15.73
N GLU A 365 3.37 7.57 -16.81
CA GLU A 365 2.18 8.44 -16.79
C GLU A 365 1.23 8.09 -17.94
N ILE A 366 -0.03 8.43 -17.80
CA ILE A 366 -1.02 8.40 -18.87
C ILE A 366 -1.79 9.72 -18.84
N ASP A 367 -1.77 10.48 -19.94
CA ASP A 367 -2.43 11.79 -20.05
C ASP A 367 -1.99 12.77 -18.95
N GLY A 368 -0.73 12.77 -18.57
CA GLY A 368 -0.16 13.64 -17.52
C GLY A 368 -0.53 13.24 -16.08
N ALA A 369 -1.23 12.13 -15.88
CA ALA A 369 -1.50 11.59 -14.56
C ALA A 369 -0.55 10.41 -14.24
N PRO A 370 -0.07 10.27 -12.97
CA PRO A 370 0.91 9.26 -12.63
C PRO A 370 0.42 7.83 -12.79
N LEU A 371 1.35 6.95 -13.17
CA LEU A 371 1.22 5.50 -13.13
C LEU A 371 2.54 4.90 -12.59
N GLY A 372 2.44 4.04 -11.59
CA GLY A 372 3.61 3.37 -11.03
C GLY A 372 4.06 2.16 -11.85
N VAL A 373 5.37 1.91 -11.82
CA VAL A 373 5.99 0.65 -12.21
C VAL A 373 6.47 -0.04 -10.95
N SER A 374 6.24 -1.32 -10.83
CA SER A 374 6.58 -2.09 -9.64
C SER A 374 7.70 -3.08 -9.87
N LEU A 375 8.55 -3.24 -8.86
CA LEU A 375 9.48 -4.35 -8.72
C LEU A 375 9.03 -5.24 -7.57
N VAL A 376 9.14 -6.57 -7.75
CA VAL A 376 8.76 -7.58 -6.76
C VAL A 376 9.86 -8.64 -6.70
N SER A 377 10.31 -9.00 -5.50
CA SER A 377 11.34 -10.03 -5.28
C SER A 377 10.90 -11.05 -4.23
N ALA A 378 11.73 -12.02 -3.92
CA ALA A 378 11.45 -13.04 -2.91
C ALA A 378 11.27 -12.44 -1.50
N CYS A 379 10.58 -13.17 -0.63
CA CYS A 379 10.49 -12.80 0.80
C CYS A 379 11.88 -12.58 1.40
N ASP A 380 11.97 -11.60 2.31
CA ASP A 380 13.20 -11.26 3.06
C ASP A 380 14.36 -10.72 2.21
N THR A 381 14.05 -10.21 0.98
CA THR A 381 15.02 -9.54 0.11
C THR A 381 14.69 -8.06 -0.09
N ASP A 382 14.09 -7.44 0.92
CA ASP A 382 13.60 -6.05 0.89
C ASP A 382 14.70 -5.03 0.60
N ALA A 383 15.87 -5.18 1.25
CA ALA A 383 16.99 -4.27 1.07
C ALA A 383 17.60 -4.40 -0.34
N TRP A 384 17.71 -5.62 -0.86
CA TRP A 384 18.14 -5.84 -2.25
C TRP A 384 17.16 -5.26 -3.26
N LEU A 385 15.84 -5.42 -3.02
CA LEU A 385 14.82 -4.81 -3.89
C LEU A 385 14.90 -3.28 -3.88
N LEU A 386 15.25 -2.69 -2.74
CA LEU A 386 15.46 -1.24 -2.61
C LEU A 386 16.69 -0.78 -3.41
N GLU A 387 17.80 -1.53 -3.39
CA GLU A 387 18.99 -1.28 -4.20
C GLU A 387 18.69 -1.37 -5.70
N LEU A 388 17.96 -2.38 -6.15
CA LEU A 388 17.51 -2.50 -7.55
C LEU A 388 16.60 -1.34 -7.95
N SER A 389 15.69 -0.94 -7.08
CA SER A 389 14.81 0.21 -7.30
C SER A 389 15.61 1.50 -7.48
N LYS A 390 16.66 1.70 -6.67
CA LYS A 390 17.59 2.83 -6.79
C LYS A 390 18.29 2.84 -8.15
N ALA A 391 18.84 1.69 -8.55
CA ALA A 391 19.52 1.56 -9.84
C ALA A 391 18.59 1.90 -11.01
N LEU A 392 17.34 1.42 -10.98
CA LEU A 392 16.35 1.71 -12.03
C LEU A 392 15.97 3.19 -12.09
N VAL A 393 15.79 3.85 -10.93
CA VAL A 393 15.47 5.28 -10.85
C VAL A 393 16.63 6.14 -11.36
N GLN A 394 17.87 5.77 -11.09
CA GLN A 394 19.07 6.51 -11.52
C GLN A 394 19.43 6.32 -12.99
N ASN A 395 18.90 5.30 -13.65
CA ASN A 395 19.16 5.00 -15.08
C ASN A 395 18.19 5.70 -16.04
N ARG A 396 17.37 6.61 -15.56
CA ARG A 396 16.40 7.39 -16.37
C ARG A 396 16.83 8.80 -16.69
#